data_4dce1bb9cdd43ee2b6c1cd6b46a92cc8
#
_entry.id   4dce1bb9cdd43ee2b6c1cd6b46a92cc8
#
_cell.length_a   1.000
_cell.length_b   1.000
_cell.length_c   1.000
_cell.angle_alpha   90.00
_cell.angle_beta   90.00
_cell.angle_gamma   90.00
#
_symmetry.space_group_name_H-M   'P 1'
#
loop_
_entity.id
_entity.type
_entity.pdbx_description
1 polymer ?
#
loop_
_entity_poly.entity_id
_entity_poly.type
_entity_poly.pdbx_seq_one_letter_code
_entity_poly.pdbx_strand_id
1 'polypeptide(L)'
;MKVVLVNGSRRDAGCTYTALSVVAKELEAQGIETEIVAVGSRVVKGELDAVVKEVGAKITDADGLIVGSPVYYASPTGEIMMFLDRLFGTYGNELRYKCGSSIASARRGGTTSTVDVLNKYFQINQMPVVSSNYWNIVHGNTPDEVVKDEEGMQLSLIHISEPTRRS
;
A
#
# COMPACT_ATOMS: atom_id res chain seq x y z
N MET A 1 -0.10 1.29 -18.15
CA MET A 1 -0.56 1.64 -16.80
C MET A 1 0.63 1.67 -15.86
N LYS A 2 0.61 2.56 -14.89
CA LYS A 2 1.65 2.69 -13.88
C LYS A 2 1.01 2.76 -12.48
N VAL A 3 1.56 2.02 -11.52
CA VAL A 3 1.11 2.02 -10.12
C VAL A 3 2.27 2.37 -9.21
N VAL A 4 2.07 3.34 -8.34
CA VAL A 4 3.01 3.69 -7.28
C VAL A 4 2.63 2.95 -6.01
N LEU A 5 3.61 2.28 -5.39
CA LEU A 5 3.43 1.60 -4.11
C LEU A 5 4.25 2.33 -3.05
N VAL A 6 3.66 2.64 -1.91
CA VAL A 6 4.36 3.30 -0.81
C VAL A 6 4.53 2.36 0.38
N ASN A 7 5.77 2.20 0.84
CA ASN A 7 6.10 1.41 2.00
C ASN A 7 6.14 2.29 3.26
N GLY A 8 5.10 2.19 4.09
CA GLY A 8 4.97 2.91 5.36
C GLY A 8 5.79 2.35 6.52
N SER A 9 6.53 1.26 6.29
CA SER A 9 7.41 0.68 7.31
C SER A 9 8.69 1.51 7.50
N ARG A 10 9.17 1.56 8.75
CA ARG A 10 10.51 2.08 9.07
C ARG A 10 11.64 1.18 8.53
N ARG A 11 11.31 -0.06 8.17
CA ARG A 11 12.23 -1.04 7.58
C ARG A 11 12.01 -1.08 6.08
N ASP A 12 13.02 -0.70 5.32
CA ASP A 12 12.93 -0.64 3.85
C ASP A 12 12.70 -2.03 3.23
N ALA A 13 13.27 -3.08 3.80
CA ALA A 13 13.14 -4.47 3.36
C ALA A 13 12.46 -5.36 4.43
N GLY A 14 11.37 -4.89 5.05
CA GLY A 14 10.62 -5.61 6.07
C GLY A 14 9.37 -6.31 5.51
N CYS A 15 8.51 -6.83 6.41
CA CYS A 15 7.28 -7.56 6.06
C CYS A 15 6.37 -6.79 5.10
N THR A 16 6.18 -5.50 5.32
CA THR A 16 5.35 -4.64 4.44
C THR A 16 5.95 -4.54 3.04
N TYR A 17 7.27 -4.35 2.93
CA TYR A 17 7.95 -4.32 1.64
C TYR A 17 7.82 -5.66 0.91
N THR A 18 7.95 -6.79 1.62
CA THR A 18 7.77 -8.13 1.04
C THR A 18 6.38 -8.29 0.44
N ALA A 19 5.33 -7.91 1.16
CA ALA A 19 3.97 -7.95 0.64
C ALA A 19 3.80 -7.05 -0.59
N LEU A 20 4.27 -5.80 -0.54
CA LEU A 20 4.21 -4.88 -1.68
C LEU A 20 5.00 -5.40 -2.89
N SER A 21 6.15 -6.06 -2.67
CA SER A 21 6.97 -6.62 -3.75
C SER A 21 6.29 -7.79 -4.46
N VAL A 22 5.49 -8.59 -3.75
CA VAL A 22 4.70 -9.67 -4.37
C VAL A 22 3.62 -9.07 -5.27
N VAL A 23 2.91 -8.05 -4.79
CA VAL A 23 1.91 -7.33 -5.59
C VAL A 23 2.54 -6.65 -6.80
N ALA A 24 3.69 -5.99 -6.62
CA ALA A 24 4.41 -5.34 -7.71
C ALA A 24 4.78 -6.34 -8.83
N LYS A 25 5.33 -7.50 -8.47
CA LYS A 25 5.67 -8.56 -9.44
C LYS A 25 4.47 -9.05 -10.23
N GLU A 26 3.31 -9.22 -9.57
CA GLU A 26 2.09 -9.65 -10.26
C GLU A 26 1.58 -8.56 -11.22
N LEU A 27 1.57 -7.31 -10.80
CA LEU A 27 1.23 -6.18 -11.68
C LEU A 27 2.16 -6.12 -12.90
N GLU A 28 3.46 -6.30 -12.69
CA GLU A 28 4.46 -6.31 -13.76
C GLU A 28 4.24 -7.49 -14.73
N ALA A 29 3.85 -8.67 -14.22
CA ALA A 29 3.49 -9.82 -15.04
C ALA A 29 2.26 -9.53 -15.94
N GLN A 30 1.40 -8.61 -15.55
CA GLN A 30 0.25 -8.12 -16.32
C GLN A 30 0.60 -6.89 -17.21
N GLY A 31 1.87 -6.53 -17.31
CA GLY A 31 2.33 -5.40 -18.13
C GLY A 31 2.08 -4.02 -17.50
N ILE A 32 1.88 -3.96 -16.19
CA ILE A 32 1.69 -2.71 -15.44
C ILE A 32 3.03 -2.30 -14.82
N GLU A 33 3.50 -1.10 -15.12
CA GLU A 33 4.71 -0.55 -14.52
C GLU A 33 4.51 -0.28 -13.03
N THR A 34 5.48 -0.67 -12.20
CA THR A 34 5.40 -0.47 -10.75
C THR A 34 6.63 0.23 -10.21
N GLU A 35 6.44 0.97 -9.12
CA GLU A 35 7.53 1.57 -8.36
C GLU A 35 7.20 1.56 -6.87
N ILE A 36 8.08 0.97 -6.04
CA ILE A 36 7.94 0.97 -4.58
C ILE A 36 8.81 2.07 -3.99
N VAL A 37 8.17 3.00 -3.26
CA VAL A 37 8.86 4.11 -2.58
C VAL A 37 8.89 3.86 -1.07
N ALA A 38 10.09 3.90 -0.48
CA ALA A 38 10.27 3.84 0.97
C ALA A 38 9.84 5.17 1.60
N VAL A 39 8.75 5.14 2.37
CA VAL A 39 8.18 6.32 3.02
C VAL A 39 8.47 6.33 4.51
N GLY A 40 8.16 5.25 5.23
CA GLY A 40 8.27 5.23 6.69
C GLY A 40 9.67 5.49 7.21
N SER A 41 10.71 4.92 6.60
CA SER A 41 12.11 5.15 6.98
C SER A 41 12.56 6.58 6.72
N ARG A 42 12.10 7.19 5.63
CA ARG A 42 12.46 8.56 5.25
C ARG A 42 11.77 9.60 6.12
N VAL A 43 10.51 9.37 6.50
CA VAL A 43 9.81 10.25 7.45
C VAL A 43 10.51 10.28 8.80
N VAL A 44 10.96 9.14 9.31
CA VAL A 44 11.76 9.07 10.56
C VAL A 44 13.06 9.89 10.45
N LYS A 45 13.66 9.95 9.26
CA LYS A 45 14.89 10.74 9.01
C LYS A 45 14.62 12.24 8.81
N GLY A 46 13.34 12.67 8.90
CA GLY A 46 12.97 14.08 8.71
C GLY A 46 12.79 14.50 7.25
N GLU A 47 12.67 13.54 6.32
CA GLU A 47 12.55 13.81 4.88
C GLU A 47 11.09 13.89 4.41
N LEU A 48 10.13 14.22 5.29
CA LEU A 48 8.70 14.20 4.97
C LEU A 48 8.37 15.03 3.73
N ASP A 49 8.76 16.29 3.68
CA ASP A 49 8.41 17.17 2.55
C ASP A 49 9.07 16.71 1.24
N ALA A 50 10.29 16.17 1.31
CA ALA A 50 10.99 15.64 0.15
C ALA A 50 10.27 14.40 -0.42
N VAL A 51 9.88 13.45 0.43
CA VAL A 51 9.19 12.23 -0.02
C VAL A 51 7.75 12.51 -0.48
N VAL A 52 7.06 13.46 0.14
CA VAL A 52 5.73 13.92 -0.34
C VAL A 52 5.84 14.53 -1.73
N LYS A 53 6.81 15.39 -1.98
CA LYS A 53 7.03 15.99 -3.30
C LYS A 53 7.41 14.95 -4.35
N GLU A 54 8.27 14.01 -4.01
CA GLU A 54 8.70 12.92 -4.90
C GLU A 54 7.51 12.05 -5.30
N VAL A 55 6.76 11.53 -4.31
CA VAL A 55 5.60 10.66 -4.57
C VAL A 55 4.50 11.44 -5.28
N GLY A 56 4.26 12.71 -4.92
CA GLY A 56 3.31 13.58 -5.59
C GLY A 56 3.61 13.74 -7.09
N ALA A 57 4.87 13.95 -7.46
CA ALA A 57 5.29 14.01 -8.84
C ALA A 57 5.06 12.67 -9.59
N LYS A 58 5.35 11.53 -8.96
CA LYS A 58 5.13 10.20 -9.54
C LYS A 58 3.63 9.90 -9.72
N ILE A 59 2.80 10.32 -8.76
CA ILE A 59 1.34 10.11 -8.79
C ILE A 59 0.69 10.85 -9.96
N THR A 60 1.19 12.00 -10.36
CA THR A 60 0.63 12.78 -11.48
C THR A 60 0.52 11.90 -12.73
N ASP A 61 1.52 11.08 -13.01
CA ASP A 61 1.58 10.20 -14.19
C ASP A 61 1.14 8.74 -13.91
N ALA A 62 0.77 8.43 -12.66
CA ALA A 62 0.33 7.09 -12.29
C ALA A 62 -1.19 6.92 -12.43
N ASP A 63 -1.63 5.68 -12.61
CA ASP A 63 -3.04 5.27 -12.68
C ASP A 63 -3.57 4.77 -11.33
N GLY A 64 -2.68 4.47 -10.39
CA GLY A 64 -3.06 3.95 -9.08
C GLY A 64 -2.00 4.16 -7.99
N LEU A 65 -2.47 4.05 -6.76
CA LEU A 65 -1.66 4.15 -5.54
C LEU A 65 -1.97 2.96 -4.61
N ILE A 66 -0.94 2.24 -4.21
CA ILE A 66 -1.04 1.19 -3.19
C ILE A 66 -0.29 1.63 -1.94
N VAL A 67 -0.95 1.56 -0.79
CA VAL A 67 -0.36 1.96 0.49
C VAL A 67 -0.16 0.74 1.38
N GLY A 68 1.09 0.43 1.70
CA GLY A 68 1.45 -0.62 2.67
C GLY A 68 1.84 -0.05 4.03
N SER A 69 1.32 -0.62 5.11
CA SER A 69 1.71 -0.25 6.48
C SER A 69 1.84 -1.48 7.38
N PRO A 70 2.85 -1.53 8.25
CA PRO A 70 2.79 -2.44 9.39
C PRO A 70 1.75 -1.92 10.40
N VAL A 71 1.23 -2.85 11.22
CA VAL A 71 0.27 -2.54 12.28
C VAL A 71 1.01 -2.15 13.56
N TYR A 72 0.77 -0.95 14.05
CA TYR A 72 1.19 -0.50 15.37
C TYR A 72 -0.03 -0.05 16.17
N TYR A 73 -0.28 -0.69 17.32
CA TYR A 73 -1.43 -0.38 18.18
C TYR A 73 -2.78 -0.41 17.43
N ALA A 74 -2.98 -1.46 16.60
CA ALA A 74 -4.16 -1.65 15.77
C ALA A 74 -4.43 -0.47 14.79
N SER A 75 -3.38 0.21 14.35
CA SER A 75 -3.45 1.35 13.43
C SER A 75 -2.26 1.33 12.46
N PRO A 76 -2.30 2.08 11.35
CA PRO A 76 -1.11 2.34 10.54
C PRO A 76 -0.02 3.03 11.36
N THR A 77 1.21 3.00 10.89
CA THR A 77 2.30 3.74 11.54
C THR A 77 2.05 5.26 11.51
N GLY A 78 2.51 5.97 12.54
CA GLY A 78 2.43 7.43 12.57
C GLY A 78 3.11 8.09 11.38
N GLU A 79 4.19 7.50 10.89
CA GLU A 79 4.94 7.98 9.73
C GLU A 79 4.12 7.95 8.45
N ILE A 80 3.41 6.83 8.19
CA ILE A 80 2.58 6.75 6.99
C ILE A 80 1.37 7.66 7.10
N MET A 81 0.79 7.81 8.28
CA MET A 81 -0.33 8.73 8.52
C MET A 81 0.10 10.18 8.23
N MET A 82 1.21 10.62 8.81
CA MET A 82 1.76 11.95 8.58
C MET A 82 2.05 12.21 7.09
N PHE A 83 2.59 11.21 6.40
CA PHE A 83 2.83 11.28 4.96
C PHE A 83 1.52 11.40 4.18
N LEU A 84 0.52 10.57 4.46
CA LEU A 84 -0.76 10.59 3.75
C LEU A 84 -1.53 11.89 3.99
N ASP A 85 -1.54 12.43 5.21
CA ASP A 85 -2.15 13.75 5.50
C ASP A 85 -1.56 14.83 4.60
N ARG A 86 -0.25 14.84 4.41
CA ARG A 86 0.44 15.82 3.57
C ARG A 86 0.25 15.54 2.08
N LEU A 87 0.35 14.28 1.66
CA LEU A 87 0.19 13.87 0.27
C LEU A 87 -1.21 14.20 -0.24
N PHE A 88 -2.24 13.74 0.46
CA PHE A 88 -3.63 13.95 0.06
C PHE A 88 -4.06 15.41 0.22
N GLY A 89 -3.53 16.12 1.21
CA GLY A 89 -3.75 17.57 1.36
C GLY A 89 -3.15 18.41 0.22
N THR A 90 -2.08 17.92 -0.41
CA THR A 90 -1.37 18.65 -1.48
C THR A 90 -1.77 18.19 -2.87
N TYR A 91 -1.88 16.86 -3.07
CA TYR A 91 -2.07 16.21 -4.39
C TYR A 91 -3.42 15.47 -4.49
N GLY A 92 -4.39 15.78 -3.64
CA GLY A 92 -5.70 15.10 -3.64
C GLY A 92 -6.44 15.23 -4.97
N ASN A 93 -6.30 16.35 -5.67
CA ASN A 93 -6.93 16.55 -6.98
C ASN A 93 -6.34 15.61 -8.05
N GLU A 94 -5.03 15.41 -8.04
CA GLU A 94 -4.30 14.53 -8.95
C GLU A 94 -4.58 13.06 -8.68
N LEU A 95 -4.93 12.72 -7.44
CA LEU A 95 -5.31 11.37 -7.01
C LEU A 95 -6.75 11.00 -7.36
N ARG A 96 -7.60 11.98 -7.58
CA ARG A 96 -9.03 11.78 -7.83
C ARG A 96 -9.29 10.85 -9.01
N TYR A 97 -10.16 9.85 -8.78
CA TYR A 97 -10.54 8.81 -9.75
C TYR A 97 -9.45 7.80 -10.11
N LYS A 98 -8.25 7.91 -9.58
CA LYS A 98 -7.23 6.86 -9.69
C LYS A 98 -7.54 5.72 -8.75
N CYS A 99 -7.14 4.50 -9.10
CA CYS A 99 -7.35 3.33 -8.24
C CYS A 99 -6.51 3.41 -6.96
N GLY A 100 -7.12 3.05 -5.84
CA GLY A 100 -6.44 2.97 -4.54
C GLY A 100 -6.53 1.57 -3.95
N SER A 101 -5.48 1.10 -3.28
CA SER A 101 -5.52 -0.12 -2.47
C SER A 101 -4.61 -0.01 -1.26
N SER A 102 -4.89 -0.76 -0.21
CA SER A 102 -4.07 -0.79 0.99
C SER A 102 -3.73 -2.21 1.42
N ILE A 103 -2.56 -2.38 2.03
CA ILE A 103 -2.08 -3.66 2.58
C ILE A 103 -1.61 -3.43 4.01
N ALA A 104 -2.10 -4.23 4.94
CA ALA A 104 -1.61 -4.23 6.32
C ALA A 104 -0.78 -5.48 6.61
N SER A 105 0.41 -5.30 7.18
CA SER A 105 1.25 -6.39 7.65
C SER A 105 1.32 -6.41 9.17
N ALA A 106 1.09 -7.57 9.78
CA ALA A 106 1.14 -7.73 11.23
C ALA A 106 1.63 -9.10 11.64
N ARG A 107 2.12 -9.19 12.88
CA ARG A 107 2.38 -10.47 13.52
C ARG A 107 1.07 -11.17 13.94
N ARG A 108 0.05 -10.38 14.35
CA ARG A 108 -1.23 -10.86 14.89
C ARG A 108 -2.36 -9.92 14.49
N GLY A 109 -3.19 -9.47 15.43
CA GLY A 109 -4.38 -8.66 15.19
C GLY A 109 -4.13 -7.19 14.86
N GLY A 110 -5.21 -6.48 14.51
CA GLY A 110 -5.22 -5.05 14.19
C GLY A 110 -5.08 -4.71 12.70
N THR A 111 -5.02 -5.71 11.85
CA THR A 111 -4.87 -5.52 10.39
C THR A 111 -6.10 -4.90 9.76
N THR A 112 -7.30 -5.35 10.10
CA THR A 112 -8.56 -4.81 9.56
C THR A 112 -8.74 -3.34 9.88
N SER A 113 -8.55 -2.94 11.15
CA SER A 113 -8.63 -1.53 11.54
C SER A 113 -7.55 -0.67 10.86
N THR A 114 -6.38 -1.24 10.59
CA THR A 114 -5.33 -0.55 9.82
C THR A 114 -5.75 -0.33 8.37
N VAL A 115 -6.28 -1.35 7.69
CA VAL A 115 -6.82 -1.23 6.32
C VAL A 115 -7.95 -0.22 6.26
N ASP A 116 -8.88 -0.23 7.23
CA ASP A 116 -9.99 0.72 7.30
C ASP A 116 -9.51 2.18 7.39
N VAL A 117 -8.49 2.44 8.20
CA VAL A 117 -7.91 3.78 8.32
C VAL A 117 -7.27 4.22 7.01
N LEU A 118 -6.50 3.36 6.36
CA LEU A 118 -5.84 3.67 5.08
C LEU A 118 -6.87 3.91 3.96
N ASN A 119 -7.91 3.10 3.89
CA ASN A 119 -8.94 3.22 2.87
C ASN A 119 -9.76 4.52 2.97
N LYS A 120 -9.86 5.15 4.13
CA LYS A 120 -10.54 6.45 4.29
C LYS A 120 -9.90 7.56 3.45
N TYR A 121 -8.58 7.54 3.25
CA TYR A 121 -7.90 8.49 2.38
C TYR A 121 -8.37 8.36 0.93
N PHE A 122 -8.51 7.13 0.44
CA PHE A 122 -9.00 6.87 -0.91
C PHE A 122 -10.46 7.29 -1.05
N GLN A 123 -11.31 6.88 -0.11
CA GLN A 123 -12.75 7.14 -0.15
C GLN A 123 -13.09 8.63 -0.20
N ILE A 124 -12.49 9.45 0.68
CA ILE A 124 -12.77 10.90 0.69
C ILE A 124 -12.26 11.59 -0.57
N ASN A 125 -11.23 11.05 -1.22
CA ASN A 125 -10.68 11.58 -2.47
C ASN A 125 -11.32 10.99 -3.72
N GLN A 126 -12.45 10.29 -3.61
CA GLN A 126 -13.18 9.71 -4.75
C GLN A 126 -12.33 8.74 -5.57
N MET A 127 -11.40 8.05 -4.92
CA MET A 127 -10.62 6.98 -5.53
C MET A 127 -11.38 5.66 -5.37
N PRO A 128 -11.61 4.90 -6.46
CA PRO A 128 -12.10 3.54 -6.35
C PRO A 128 -11.13 2.68 -5.53
N VAL A 129 -11.65 2.03 -4.49
CA VAL A 129 -10.84 1.11 -3.67
C VAL A 129 -10.85 -0.27 -4.31
N VAL A 130 -9.68 -0.73 -4.75
CA VAL A 130 -9.50 -2.09 -5.25
C VAL A 130 -9.34 -3.01 -4.05
N SER A 131 -10.35 -3.85 -3.83
CA SER A 131 -10.39 -4.83 -2.75
C SER A 131 -10.12 -6.23 -3.26
N SER A 132 -9.84 -7.18 -2.37
CA SER A 132 -9.74 -8.60 -2.64
C SER A 132 -11.02 -9.33 -2.20
N ASN A 133 -11.02 -10.67 -2.26
CA ASN A 133 -12.08 -11.50 -1.67
C ASN A 133 -12.19 -11.35 -0.16
N TYR A 134 -11.15 -10.83 0.45
CA TYR A 134 -11.04 -10.56 1.87
C TYR A 134 -10.26 -9.25 2.06
N TRP A 135 -9.93 -8.87 3.29
CA TRP A 135 -9.03 -7.72 3.52
C TRP A 135 -7.61 -8.03 3.05
N ASN A 136 -6.95 -7.07 2.43
CA ASN A 136 -5.55 -7.20 2.01
C ASN A 136 -4.62 -7.15 3.22
N ILE A 137 -4.40 -8.27 3.83
CA ILE A 137 -3.61 -8.42 5.05
C ILE A 137 -2.61 -9.56 4.90
N VAL A 138 -1.45 -9.40 5.51
CA VAL A 138 -0.44 -10.46 5.61
C VAL A 138 0.05 -10.61 7.04
N HIS A 139 0.37 -11.83 7.43
CA HIS A 139 0.86 -12.14 8.76
C HIS A 139 2.30 -12.64 8.72
N GLY A 140 3.12 -12.15 9.64
CA GLY A 140 4.51 -12.55 9.81
C GLY A 140 5.28 -11.54 10.65
N ASN A 141 6.30 -12.01 11.34
CA ASN A 141 7.23 -11.20 12.11
C ASN A 141 8.52 -10.90 11.34
N THR A 142 8.79 -11.73 10.32
CA THR A 142 9.93 -11.60 9.41
C THR A 142 9.44 -11.69 7.96
N PRO A 143 10.22 -11.22 6.97
CA PRO A 143 9.91 -11.41 5.56
C PRO A 143 9.66 -12.87 5.17
N ASP A 144 10.45 -13.80 5.71
CA ASP A 144 10.30 -15.24 5.43
C ASP A 144 9.00 -15.84 5.98
N GLU A 145 8.51 -15.31 7.11
CA GLU A 145 7.21 -15.70 7.64
C GLU A 145 6.06 -15.15 6.80
N VAL A 146 6.18 -13.91 6.31
CA VAL A 146 5.18 -13.29 5.41
C VAL A 146 5.03 -14.10 4.12
N VAL A 147 6.13 -14.56 3.54
CA VAL A 147 6.09 -15.42 2.32
C VAL A 147 5.40 -16.77 2.58
N LYS A 148 5.39 -17.25 3.82
CA LYS A 148 4.69 -18.49 4.21
C LYS A 148 3.21 -18.31 4.51
N ASP A 149 2.74 -17.09 4.63
CA ASP A 149 1.31 -16.75 4.74
C ASP A 149 0.66 -16.86 3.34
N GLU A 150 0.46 -18.10 2.89
CA GLU A 150 -0.07 -18.40 1.55
C GLU A 150 -1.42 -17.72 1.30
N GLU A 151 -2.30 -17.72 2.29
CA GLU A 151 -3.62 -17.07 2.19
C GLU A 151 -3.46 -15.54 2.02
N GLY A 152 -2.67 -14.88 2.90
CA GLY A 152 -2.42 -13.45 2.82
C GLY A 152 -1.75 -13.03 1.51
N MET A 153 -0.81 -13.85 1.01
CA MET A 153 -0.17 -13.63 -0.28
C MET A 153 -1.17 -13.77 -1.43
N GLN A 154 -1.99 -14.82 -1.43
CA GLN A 154 -3.00 -15.04 -2.47
C GLN A 154 -4.07 -13.94 -2.46
N LEU A 155 -4.55 -13.51 -1.30
CA LEU A 155 -5.52 -12.44 -1.18
C LEU A 155 -5.00 -11.11 -1.72
N SER A 156 -3.71 -10.85 -1.59
CA SER A 156 -3.07 -9.65 -2.15
C SER A 156 -3.00 -9.67 -3.69
N LEU A 157 -3.24 -10.83 -4.34
CA LEU A 157 -3.07 -11.06 -5.78
C LEU A 157 -4.37 -11.29 -6.55
N ILE A 158 -5.43 -11.80 -5.92
CA ILE A 158 -6.62 -12.37 -6.60
C ILE A 158 -7.29 -11.41 -7.59
N HIS A 159 -7.42 -10.14 -7.28
CA HIS A 159 -8.05 -9.19 -8.20
C HIS A 159 -7.12 -8.69 -9.31
N ILE A 160 -5.85 -8.94 -9.18
CA ILE A 160 -4.83 -8.56 -10.16
C ILE A 160 -4.72 -9.65 -11.22
N SER A 161 -4.70 -10.91 -10.79
CA SER A 161 -4.45 -12.06 -11.67
C SER A 161 -5.71 -12.68 -12.29
N GLU A 162 -6.90 -12.53 -11.67
CA GLU A 162 -8.15 -13.15 -12.16
C GLU A 162 -9.38 -12.22 -12.10
N PRO A 163 -9.37 -11.08 -12.82
CA PRO A 163 -10.50 -10.13 -12.77
C PRO A 163 -11.81 -10.66 -13.38
N THR A 164 -11.79 -11.83 -14.04
CA THR A 164 -12.93 -12.34 -14.82
C THR A 164 -13.43 -13.72 -14.41
N ARG A 165 -12.80 -14.40 -13.46
CA ARG A 165 -13.25 -15.72 -13.02
C ARG A 165 -14.47 -15.58 -12.09
N ARG A 166 -15.65 -15.39 -12.69
CA ARG A 166 -16.93 -15.71 -12.04
C ARG A 166 -17.16 -17.21 -12.19
N SER A 167 -17.07 -17.93 -11.08
CA SER A 167 -17.59 -19.29 -10.97
C SER A 167 -19.09 -19.29 -11.11
#